data_d236d7314bb25d0a31e02b12469409b6
#
_entry.id   d236d7314bb25d0a31e02b12469409b6
#
_cell.length_a   1.000
_cell.length_b   1.000
_cell.length_c   1.000
_cell.angle_alpha   90.00
_cell.angle_beta   90.00
_cell.angle_gamma   90.00
#
_symmetry.space_group_name_H-M   'P 1'
#
loop_
_entity.id
_entity.type
_entity.pdbx_description
1 polymer ?
#
loop_
_entity_poly.entity_id
_entity_poly.type
_entity_poly.pdbx_seq_one_letter_code
_entity_poly.pdbx_strand_id
1 'polypeptide(L)'
;MNGQEILDSKRSSPELRGYVKERIEKMQATMARKGVDVVIMTRPENVFYFSNFNPIIISHVPYFIVTPEKGFLLVHCIRHDHAVNEGAVDEVLCYGKWGATQAIAMDAYDAMREILGDKPMTVGIEGDYASLSVMNKLKEKLNVKGFVDIAQDAVDQRLIKDPHEIEMCRISGRLVDTGVSRAIEALEGGYSEAAACTEGQYAMRQLWHKEYQQYEVSGFSNSETAQIDTLCVWCMSNERLNYGCDCATGYVPQPGDLTMPMSWARVAGYNVENERSVMVGQVNETRRRAYDAMLRARQQVFDRLRPGAIFEDLYFAAMKEFEDAGFGSILP
;
A
#
# COMPACT_ATOMS: atom_id res chain seq x y z
N MET A 1 22.29 -16.29 -4.89
CA MET A 1 21.75 -16.12 -6.26
C MET A 1 22.71 -15.29 -7.09
N ASN A 2 22.91 -15.63 -8.36
CA ASN A 2 23.61 -14.76 -9.31
C ASN A 2 22.66 -13.67 -9.85
N GLY A 3 23.20 -12.71 -10.63
CA GLY A 3 22.37 -11.57 -11.10
C GLY A 3 21.18 -11.99 -11.97
N GLN A 4 21.29 -13.05 -12.78
CA GLN A 4 20.19 -13.55 -13.59
C GLN A 4 19.12 -14.25 -12.75
N GLU A 5 19.53 -15.04 -11.76
CA GLU A 5 18.59 -15.67 -10.82
C GLU A 5 17.77 -14.62 -10.03
N ILE A 6 18.38 -13.48 -9.70
CA ILE A 6 17.67 -12.36 -9.04
C ILE A 6 16.63 -11.78 -10.01
N LEU A 7 16.99 -11.48 -11.25
CA LEU A 7 16.03 -10.95 -12.24
C LEU A 7 14.89 -11.95 -12.49
N ASP A 8 15.20 -13.23 -12.61
CA ASP A 8 14.19 -14.28 -12.83
C ASP A 8 13.25 -14.43 -11.62
N SER A 9 13.77 -14.29 -10.39
CA SER A 9 12.95 -14.36 -9.16
C SER A 9 11.96 -13.22 -9.01
N LYS A 10 12.20 -12.10 -9.69
CA LYS A 10 11.32 -10.92 -9.67
C LYS A 10 10.30 -10.89 -10.80
N ARG A 11 10.38 -11.81 -11.74
CA ARG A 11 9.40 -11.91 -12.84
C ARG A 11 8.03 -12.28 -12.32
N SER A 12 7.03 -11.58 -12.83
CA SER A 12 5.63 -11.92 -12.56
C SER A 12 5.31 -13.33 -13.02
N SER A 13 4.76 -14.13 -12.08
CA SER A 13 4.35 -15.50 -12.37
C SER A 13 3.17 -15.54 -13.36
N PRO A 14 2.98 -16.66 -14.10
CA PRO A 14 1.77 -16.85 -14.93
C PRO A 14 0.47 -16.70 -14.13
N GLU A 15 0.47 -17.14 -12.88
CA GLU A 15 -0.70 -17.00 -11.99
C GLU A 15 -1.01 -15.53 -11.68
N LEU A 16 0.00 -14.72 -11.30
CA LEU A 16 -0.16 -13.29 -11.08
C LEU A 16 -0.64 -12.57 -12.34
N ARG A 17 -0.11 -12.92 -13.51
CA ARG A 17 -0.60 -12.40 -14.79
C ARG A 17 -2.08 -12.74 -15.02
N GLY A 18 -2.54 -13.92 -14.60
CA GLY A 18 -3.95 -14.30 -14.61
C GLY A 18 -4.80 -13.36 -13.76
N TYR A 19 -4.41 -13.09 -12.51
CA TYR A 19 -5.12 -12.16 -11.64
C TYR A 19 -5.14 -10.73 -12.19
N VAL A 20 -4.02 -10.24 -12.72
CA VAL A 20 -3.97 -8.90 -13.34
C VAL A 20 -4.90 -8.83 -14.56
N LYS A 21 -4.97 -9.86 -15.38
CA LYS A 21 -5.91 -9.93 -16.50
C LYS A 21 -7.36 -9.84 -16.02
N GLU A 22 -7.75 -10.60 -15.00
CA GLU A 22 -9.10 -10.51 -14.40
C GLU A 22 -9.42 -9.12 -13.86
N ARG A 23 -8.41 -8.43 -13.27
CA ARG A 23 -8.56 -7.05 -12.79
C ARG A 23 -8.86 -6.09 -13.94
N ILE A 24 -8.16 -6.25 -15.08
CA ILE A 24 -8.38 -5.47 -16.30
C ILE A 24 -9.78 -5.74 -16.85
N GLU A 25 -10.21 -6.99 -16.95
CA GLU A 25 -11.55 -7.38 -17.43
C GLU A 25 -12.66 -6.76 -16.55
N LYS A 26 -12.50 -6.74 -15.24
CA LYS A 26 -13.45 -6.05 -14.33
C LYS A 26 -13.52 -4.55 -14.59
N MET A 27 -12.38 -3.90 -14.85
CA MET A 27 -12.37 -2.47 -15.21
C MET A 27 -13.03 -2.23 -16.58
N GLN A 28 -12.80 -3.09 -17.56
CA GLN A 28 -13.48 -3.03 -18.87
C GLN A 28 -15.01 -3.14 -18.73
N ALA A 29 -15.48 -4.04 -17.85
CA ALA A 29 -16.92 -4.13 -17.54
C ALA A 29 -17.46 -2.82 -16.90
N THR A 30 -16.66 -2.18 -16.06
CA THR A 30 -16.99 -0.86 -15.47
C THR A 30 -17.02 0.24 -16.55
N MET A 31 -16.05 0.24 -17.46
CA MET A 31 -16.03 1.17 -18.61
C MET A 31 -17.30 1.04 -19.45
N ALA A 32 -17.68 -0.18 -19.81
CA ALA A 32 -18.89 -0.43 -20.58
C ALA A 32 -20.17 0.09 -19.87
N ARG A 33 -20.28 -0.15 -18.56
CA ARG A 33 -21.41 0.31 -17.73
C ARG A 33 -21.50 1.83 -17.64
N LYS A 34 -20.35 2.53 -17.59
CA LYS A 34 -20.27 3.98 -17.43
C LYS A 34 -20.17 4.74 -18.77
N GLY A 35 -20.09 4.06 -19.89
CA GLY A 35 -19.91 4.69 -21.21
C GLY A 35 -18.54 5.37 -21.36
N VAL A 36 -17.49 4.74 -20.83
CA VAL A 36 -16.11 5.21 -20.88
C VAL A 36 -15.38 4.50 -22.01
N ASP A 37 -14.74 5.27 -22.89
CA ASP A 37 -14.01 4.74 -24.05
C ASP A 37 -12.59 4.29 -23.69
N VAL A 38 -11.94 4.99 -22.74
CA VAL A 38 -10.60 4.67 -22.26
C VAL A 38 -10.45 5.08 -20.78
N VAL A 39 -9.77 4.28 -19.98
CA VAL A 39 -9.34 4.66 -18.60
C VAL A 39 -7.85 4.94 -18.60
N ILE A 40 -7.45 6.07 -18.00
CA ILE A 40 -6.05 6.46 -17.83
C ILE A 40 -5.79 6.65 -16.34
N MET A 41 -5.02 5.75 -15.76
CA MET A 41 -4.66 5.75 -14.34
C MET A 41 -3.27 6.32 -14.13
N THR A 42 -3.14 7.14 -13.09
CA THR A 42 -1.88 7.80 -12.67
C THR A 42 -1.57 7.61 -11.21
N ARG A 43 -2.55 7.19 -10.38
CA ARG A 43 -2.34 6.88 -8.97
C ARG A 43 -1.45 5.65 -8.85
N PRO A 44 -0.29 5.74 -8.16
CA PRO A 44 0.70 4.66 -8.12
C PRO A 44 0.12 3.32 -7.65
N GLU A 45 -0.78 3.35 -6.66
CA GLU A 45 -1.43 2.15 -6.13
C GLU A 45 -2.30 1.46 -7.19
N ASN A 46 -2.98 2.23 -8.02
CA ASN A 46 -3.80 1.67 -9.09
C ASN A 46 -2.94 1.21 -10.27
N VAL A 47 -1.93 1.98 -10.65
CA VAL A 47 -0.96 1.54 -11.66
C VAL A 47 -0.33 0.21 -11.23
N PHE A 48 0.08 0.08 -9.97
CA PHE A 48 0.60 -1.17 -9.43
C PHE A 48 -0.45 -2.30 -9.46
N TYR A 49 -1.65 -2.05 -8.97
CA TYR A 49 -2.72 -3.05 -8.92
C TYR A 49 -3.04 -3.67 -10.29
N PHE A 50 -3.05 -2.84 -11.34
CA PHE A 50 -3.36 -3.27 -12.70
C PHE A 50 -2.14 -3.73 -13.51
N SER A 51 -0.91 -3.57 -13.02
CA SER A 51 0.29 -3.93 -13.77
C SER A 51 1.34 -4.72 -13.00
N ASN A 52 1.25 -4.76 -11.67
CA ASN A 52 2.30 -5.24 -10.75
C ASN A 52 3.63 -4.51 -10.92
N PHE A 53 3.64 -3.29 -11.48
CA PHE A 53 4.84 -2.51 -11.67
C PHE A 53 4.93 -1.33 -10.72
N ASN A 54 6.03 -1.26 -9.96
CA ASN A 54 6.40 -0.13 -9.14
C ASN A 54 7.78 0.41 -9.58
N PRO A 55 7.86 1.65 -10.08
CA PRO A 55 9.15 2.24 -10.44
C PRO A 55 10.02 2.58 -9.22
N ILE A 56 9.51 2.41 -7.99
CA ILE A 56 10.12 2.73 -6.69
C ILE A 56 10.33 4.25 -6.53
N ILE A 57 11.05 4.88 -7.45
CA ILE A 57 11.24 6.34 -7.52
C ILE A 57 10.54 6.86 -8.76
N ILE A 58 9.53 7.71 -8.57
CA ILE A 58 8.75 8.28 -9.66
C ILE A 58 9.37 9.62 -10.09
N SER A 59 10.43 9.56 -10.87
CA SER A 59 10.94 10.73 -11.61
C SER A 59 10.11 11.01 -12.87
N HIS A 60 9.47 9.98 -13.42
CA HIS A 60 8.58 10.04 -14.57
C HIS A 60 7.35 9.18 -14.29
N VAL A 61 6.17 9.78 -14.42
CA VAL A 61 4.91 9.12 -14.09
C VAL A 61 4.67 7.92 -15.00
N PRO A 62 4.47 6.72 -14.48
CA PRO A 62 3.92 5.60 -15.23
C PRO A 62 2.40 5.77 -15.37
N TYR A 63 1.87 5.35 -16.50
CA TYR A 63 0.43 5.37 -16.78
C TYR A 63 -0.04 3.96 -17.03
N PHE A 64 -1.16 3.57 -16.41
CA PHE A 64 -1.86 2.37 -16.79
C PHE A 64 -3.09 2.73 -17.59
N ILE A 65 -3.22 2.19 -18.79
CA ILE A 65 -4.25 2.55 -19.75
C ILE A 65 -5.08 1.31 -20.05
N VAL A 66 -6.41 1.43 -19.94
CA VAL A 66 -7.36 0.37 -20.26
C VAL A 66 -8.26 0.84 -21.40
N THR A 67 -8.30 0.03 -22.45
CA THR A 67 -9.24 0.15 -23.56
C THR A 67 -10.24 -1.01 -23.52
N PRO A 68 -11.31 -1.00 -24.31
CA PRO A 68 -12.24 -2.13 -24.40
C PRO A 68 -11.56 -3.46 -24.77
N GLU A 69 -10.42 -3.42 -25.48
CA GLU A 69 -9.72 -4.60 -25.98
C GLU A 69 -8.59 -5.08 -25.07
N LYS A 70 -7.92 -4.15 -24.38
CA LYS A 70 -6.71 -4.48 -23.61
C LYS A 70 -6.37 -3.45 -22.53
N GLY A 71 -5.52 -3.87 -21.59
CA GLY A 71 -4.79 -2.99 -20.67
C GLY A 71 -3.31 -3.00 -21.00
N PHE A 72 -2.64 -1.85 -20.87
CA PHE A 72 -1.20 -1.75 -21.10
C PHE A 72 -0.56 -0.69 -20.21
N LEU A 73 0.73 -0.87 -19.97
CA LEU A 73 1.55 0.02 -19.17
C LEU A 73 2.36 0.95 -20.09
N LEU A 74 2.27 2.26 -19.88
CA LEU A 74 3.07 3.26 -20.57
C LEU A 74 4.05 3.89 -19.58
N VAL A 75 5.35 3.68 -19.79
CA VAL A 75 6.43 4.14 -18.92
C VAL A 75 7.42 5.03 -19.66
N HIS A 76 8.21 5.80 -18.92
CA HIS A 76 9.39 6.42 -19.52
C HIS A 76 10.42 5.38 -19.93
N CYS A 77 11.12 5.57 -21.05
CA CYS A 77 12.04 4.58 -21.61
C CYS A 77 13.12 4.08 -20.64
N ILE A 78 13.55 4.90 -19.68
CA ILE A 78 14.51 4.50 -18.63
C ILE A 78 13.97 3.38 -17.72
N ARG A 79 12.65 3.17 -17.69
CA ARG A 79 11.97 2.15 -16.88
C ARG A 79 11.45 0.98 -17.70
N HIS A 80 11.63 1.00 -19.02
CA HIS A 80 11.05 0.01 -19.92
C HIS A 80 11.46 -1.42 -19.56
N ASP A 81 12.76 -1.71 -19.45
CA ASP A 81 13.25 -3.06 -19.18
C ASP A 81 12.86 -3.55 -17.77
N HIS A 82 12.82 -2.63 -16.79
CA HIS A 82 12.31 -2.93 -15.46
C HIS A 82 10.82 -3.32 -15.52
N ALA A 83 10.02 -2.53 -16.22
CA ALA A 83 8.58 -2.79 -16.38
C ALA A 83 8.30 -4.08 -17.17
N VAL A 84 9.09 -4.40 -18.17
CA VAL A 84 8.99 -5.67 -18.92
C VAL A 84 9.36 -6.87 -18.05
N ASN A 85 10.35 -6.73 -17.17
CA ASN A 85 10.78 -7.83 -16.31
C ASN A 85 9.79 -8.11 -15.17
N GLU A 86 9.31 -7.07 -14.48
CA GLU A 86 8.52 -7.21 -13.25
C GLU A 86 7.01 -7.02 -13.46
N GLY A 87 6.60 -6.33 -14.52
CA GLY A 87 5.19 -6.13 -14.85
C GLY A 87 4.45 -7.43 -15.18
N ALA A 88 3.18 -7.51 -14.75
CA ALA A 88 2.30 -8.66 -14.99
C ALA A 88 1.33 -8.43 -16.17
N VAL A 89 1.69 -7.55 -17.10
CA VAL A 89 0.90 -7.20 -18.29
C VAL A 89 1.56 -7.70 -19.55
N ASP A 90 0.77 -7.91 -20.61
CA ASP A 90 1.28 -8.42 -21.89
C ASP A 90 1.96 -7.32 -22.71
N GLU A 91 1.60 -6.06 -22.50
CA GLU A 91 2.12 -4.95 -23.29
C GLU A 91 2.67 -3.84 -22.40
N VAL A 92 3.96 -3.54 -22.59
CA VAL A 92 4.66 -2.42 -22.00
C VAL A 92 5.14 -1.52 -23.12
N LEU A 93 4.66 -0.27 -23.11
CA LEU A 93 5.02 0.76 -24.08
C LEU A 93 5.85 1.84 -23.42
N CYS A 94 6.64 2.57 -24.18
CA CYS A 94 7.45 3.63 -23.60
C CYS A 94 7.44 4.93 -24.38
N TYR A 95 7.67 6.02 -23.65
CA TYR A 95 7.88 7.37 -24.13
C TYR A 95 9.25 7.91 -23.70
N GLY A 96 9.67 9.03 -24.24
CA GLY A 96 10.97 9.66 -23.95
C GLY A 96 12.12 9.04 -24.75
N LYS A 97 12.80 9.85 -25.56
CA LYS A 97 13.85 9.35 -26.45
C LYS A 97 15.24 9.30 -25.84
N TRP A 98 15.39 9.04 -24.60
CA TRP A 98 16.69 8.96 -23.93
C TRP A 98 17.58 7.84 -24.48
N GLY A 99 17.90 7.96 -25.78
CA GLY A 99 18.66 6.94 -26.51
C GLY A 99 17.88 5.68 -26.89
N ALA A 100 16.62 5.56 -26.49
CA ALA A 100 15.79 4.41 -26.78
C ALA A 100 15.11 4.55 -28.15
N THR A 101 15.31 3.55 -29.01
CA THR A 101 14.69 3.50 -30.35
C THR A 101 13.23 3.06 -30.31
N GLN A 102 12.80 2.38 -29.24
CA GLN A 102 11.45 1.85 -29.06
C GLN A 102 10.45 2.88 -28.50
N ALA A 103 10.91 4.07 -28.10
CA ALA A 103 10.01 5.10 -27.57
C ALA A 103 9.06 5.62 -28.66
N ILE A 104 7.75 5.60 -28.38
CA ILE A 104 6.68 6.00 -29.29
C ILE A 104 6.77 7.51 -29.59
N ALA A 105 6.90 8.33 -28.54
CA ALA A 105 7.05 9.79 -28.62
C ALA A 105 7.97 10.32 -27.53
N MET A 106 8.32 11.60 -27.58
CA MET A 106 9.12 12.26 -26.52
C MET A 106 8.32 12.49 -25.25
N ASP A 107 7.05 12.79 -25.38
CA ASP A 107 6.14 13.10 -24.30
C ASP A 107 5.08 11.99 -24.14
N ALA A 108 4.67 11.71 -22.91
CA ALA A 108 3.68 10.66 -22.60
C ALA A 108 2.32 10.90 -23.26
N TYR A 109 1.88 12.16 -23.34
CA TYR A 109 0.57 12.48 -23.89
C TYR A 109 0.58 12.42 -25.43
N ASP A 110 1.70 12.75 -26.06
CA ASP A 110 1.88 12.52 -27.50
C ASP A 110 1.92 11.03 -27.81
N ALA A 111 2.59 10.21 -26.96
CA ALA A 111 2.54 8.75 -27.07
C ALA A 111 1.11 8.20 -26.92
N MET A 112 0.35 8.70 -25.96
CA MET A 112 -1.07 8.32 -25.79
C MET A 112 -1.88 8.66 -27.04
N ARG A 113 -1.68 9.82 -27.65
CA ARG A 113 -2.38 10.19 -28.90
C ARG A 113 -2.06 9.21 -30.04
N GLU A 114 -0.80 8.84 -30.20
CA GLU A 114 -0.40 7.88 -31.23
C GLU A 114 -1.00 6.48 -30.99
N ILE A 115 -1.13 6.06 -29.72
CA ILE A 115 -1.69 4.77 -29.33
C ILE A 115 -3.22 4.75 -29.49
N LEU A 116 -3.90 5.79 -29.00
CA LEU A 116 -5.36 5.86 -28.90
C LEU A 116 -6.03 6.45 -30.16
N GLY A 117 -5.27 7.18 -30.98
CA GLY A 117 -5.75 7.86 -32.17
C GLY A 117 -6.54 9.13 -31.87
N ASP A 118 -7.13 9.71 -32.95
CA ASP A 118 -7.81 11.02 -32.91
C ASP A 118 -9.33 10.93 -32.74
N LYS A 119 -9.89 9.74 -32.49
CA LYS A 119 -11.32 9.58 -32.29
C LYS A 119 -11.78 10.28 -31.02
N PRO A 120 -12.94 10.96 -31.05
CA PRO A 120 -13.50 11.56 -29.84
C PRO A 120 -13.78 10.49 -28.78
N MET A 121 -13.27 10.67 -27.54
CA MET A 121 -13.34 9.69 -26.47
C MET A 121 -13.78 10.28 -25.14
N THR A 122 -14.53 9.51 -24.36
CA THR A 122 -14.83 9.74 -22.95
C THR A 122 -13.74 9.06 -22.12
N VAL A 123 -13.01 9.84 -21.30
CA VAL A 123 -11.87 9.35 -20.54
C VAL A 123 -12.25 9.11 -19.08
N GLY A 124 -12.10 7.89 -18.62
CA GLY A 124 -12.15 7.56 -17.19
C GLY A 124 -10.85 7.97 -16.51
N ILE A 125 -10.97 8.67 -15.38
CA ILE A 125 -9.82 9.17 -14.63
C ILE A 125 -10.09 9.10 -13.12
N GLU A 126 -9.04 9.05 -12.32
CA GLU A 126 -9.12 9.12 -10.85
C GLU A 126 -9.37 10.56 -10.42
N GLY A 127 -10.64 10.92 -10.24
CA GLY A 127 -11.07 12.31 -10.01
C GLY A 127 -10.57 12.91 -8.69
N ASP A 128 -10.27 12.08 -7.72
CA ASP A 128 -9.71 12.45 -6.42
C ASP A 128 -8.16 12.55 -6.41
N TYR A 129 -7.50 12.15 -7.50
CA TYR A 129 -6.04 12.11 -7.60
C TYR A 129 -5.47 12.88 -8.79
N ALA A 130 -6.10 12.78 -9.95
CA ALA A 130 -5.60 13.39 -11.17
C ALA A 130 -5.54 14.91 -11.03
N SER A 131 -4.35 15.48 -11.19
CA SER A 131 -4.19 16.92 -11.10
C SER A 131 -4.86 17.64 -12.28
N LEU A 132 -5.25 18.91 -12.06
CA LEU A 132 -5.77 19.77 -13.12
C LEU A 132 -4.79 19.86 -14.31
N SER A 133 -3.48 19.83 -14.05
CA SER A 133 -2.46 19.84 -15.08
C SER A 133 -2.54 18.59 -15.98
N VAL A 134 -2.71 17.41 -15.40
CA VAL A 134 -2.90 16.16 -16.14
C VAL A 134 -4.16 16.24 -17.02
N MET A 135 -5.27 16.65 -16.43
CA MET A 135 -6.55 16.77 -17.16
C MET A 135 -6.48 17.78 -18.33
N ASN A 136 -5.82 18.92 -18.12
CA ASN A 136 -5.63 19.91 -19.18
C ASN A 136 -4.75 19.39 -20.33
N LYS A 137 -3.65 18.70 -20.01
CA LYS A 137 -2.79 18.08 -21.02
C LYS A 137 -3.49 16.98 -21.80
N LEU A 138 -4.31 16.16 -21.13
CA LEU A 138 -5.14 15.15 -21.82
C LEU A 138 -6.13 15.82 -22.80
N LYS A 139 -6.79 16.92 -22.41
CA LYS A 139 -7.67 17.69 -23.31
C LYS A 139 -6.94 18.33 -24.47
N GLU A 140 -5.71 18.81 -24.25
CA GLU A 140 -4.89 19.44 -25.28
C GLU A 140 -4.42 18.43 -26.34
N LYS A 141 -4.04 17.22 -25.90
CA LYS A 141 -3.36 16.23 -26.74
C LYS A 141 -4.29 15.15 -27.29
N LEU A 142 -5.39 14.85 -26.62
CA LEU A 142 -6.36 13.84 -27.01
C LEU A 142 -7.70 14.51 -27.35
N ASN A 143 -8.49 13.90 -28.21
CA ASN A 143 -9.84 14.36 -28.53
C ASN A 143 -10.85 13.95 -27.43
N VAL A 144 -10.73 14.59 -26.24
CA VAL A 144 -11.53 14.27 -25.05
C VAL A 144 -12.90 14.94 -25.11
N LYS A 145 -13.98 14.16 -25.19
CA LYS A 145 -15.38 14.62 -25.06
C LYS A 145 -15.72 15.03 -23.62
N GLY A 146 -15.21 14.28 -22.64
CA GLY A 146 -15.46 14.51 -21.23
C GLY A 146 -14.67 13.52 -20.36
N PHE A 147 -14.64 13.82 -19.06
CA PHE A 147 -14.08 12.93 -18.06
C PHE A 147 -15.17 12.28 -17.22
N VAL A 148 -14.97 11.03 -16.84
CA VAL A 148 -15.79 10.26 -15.90
C VAL A 148 -14.90 9.86 -14.74
N ASP A 149 -15.33 10.12 -13.51
CA ASP A 149 -14.61 9.68 -12.34
C ASP A 149 -14.76 8.16 -12.11
N ILE A 150 -13.62 7.48 -12.01
CA ILE A 150 -13.52 6.03 -11.74
C ILE A 150 -12.79 5.73 -10.41
N ALA A 151 -12.50 6.74 -9.60
CA ALA A 151 -11.73 6.56 -8.38
C ALA A 151 -12.37 5.55 -7.43
N GLN A 152 -13.68 5.70 -7.17
CA GLN A 152 -14.41 4.77 -6.30
C GLN A 152 -14.50 3.37 -6.90
N ASP A 153 -14.68 3.23 -8.21
CA ASP A 153 -14.72 1.90 -8.86
C ASP A 153 -13.40 1.16 -8.70
N ALA A 154 -12.26 1.86 -8.80
CA ALA A 154 -10.95 1.28 -8.57
C ALA A 154 -10.75 0.88 -7.09
N VAL A 155 -11.24 1.69 -6.14
CA VAL A 155 -11.25 1.35 -4.71
C VAL A 155 -12.11 0.12 -4.45
N ASP A 156 -13.33 0.08 -4.94
CA ASP A 156 -14.28 -1.02 -4.74
C ASP A 156 -13.71 -2.34 -5.28
N GLN A 157 -13.04 -2.28 -6.43
CA GLN A 157 -12.41 -3.45 -7.01
C GLN A 157 -11.25 -4.00 -6.15
N ARG A 158 -10.53 -3.13 -5.44
CA ARG A 158 -9.42 -3.48 -4.53
C ARG A 158 -9.87 -3.92 -3.13
N LEU A 159 -11.15 -3.73 -2.76
CA LEU A 159 -11.66 -4.13 -1.45
C LEU A 159 -11.62 -5.65 -1.27
N ILE A 160 -11.94 -6.42 -2.30
CA ILE A 160 -11.94 -7.88 -2.25
C ILE A 160 -10.63 -8.38 -2.85
N LYS A 161 -9.78 -8.95 -1.99
CA LYS A 161 -8.44 -9.42 -2.34
C LYS A 161 -8.47 -10.77 -3.02
N ASP A 162 -7.70 -10.93 -4.08
CA ASP A 162 -7.40 -12.24 -4.64
C ASP A 162 -6.40 -13.04 -3.79
N PRO A 163 -6.18 -14.34 -4.07
CA PRO A 163 -5.26 -15.16 -3.28
C PRO A 163 -3.81 -14.66 -3.24
N HIS A 164 -3.31 -14.05 -4.31
CA HIS A 164 -1.97 -13.45 -4.34
C HIS A 164 -1.90 -12.24 -3.39
N GLU A 165 -2.88 -11.34 -3.44
CA GLU A 165 -2.97 -10.19 -2.54
C GLU A 165 -3.01 -10.61 -1.07
N ILE A 166 -3.77 -11.66 -0.76
CA ILE A 166 -3.85 -12.23 0.60
C ILE A 166 -2.49 -12.76 1.05
N GLU A 167 -1.74 -13.43 0.16
CA GLU A 167 -0.41 -13.94 0.51
C GLU A 167 0.59 -12.80 0.76
N MET A 168 0.55 -11.72 -0.02
CA MET A 168 1.38 -10.54 0.24
C MET A 168 1.04 -9.89 1.59
N CYS A 169 -0.25 -9.82 1.95
CA CYS A 169 -0.66 -9.37 3.27
C CYS A 169 -0.13 -10.29 4.39
N ARG A 170 -0.12 -11.62 4.20
CA ARG A 170 0.43 -12.56 5.19
C ARG A 170 1.94 -12.38 5.37
N ILE A 171 2.68 -12.19 4.29
CA ILE A 171 4.12 -11.92 4.36
C ILE A 171 4.40 -10.61 5.08
N SER A 172 3.66 -9.53 4.72
CA SER A 172 3.72 -8.26 5.45
C SER A 172 3.43 -8.45 6.94
N GLY A 173 2.40 -9.24 7.27
CA GLY A 173 2.02 -9.58 8.65
C GLY A 173 3.16 -10.26 9.42
N ARG A 174 3.83 -11.24 8.83
CA ARG A 174 4.98 -11.92 9.47
C ARG A 174 6.15 -10.96 9.72
N LEU A 175 6.40 -10.04 8.80
CA LEU A 175 7.47 -9.04 8.97
C LEU A 175 7.14 -8.08 10.13
N VAL A 176 5.93 -7.52 10.17
CA VAL A 176 5.55 -6.60 11.25
C VAL A 176 5.48 -7.29 12.62
N ASP A 177 5.02 -8.54 12.68
CA ASP A 177 5.02 -9.33 13.92
C ASP A 177 6.46 -9.54 14.43
N THR A 178 7.40 -9.80 13.52
CA THR A 178 8.82 -9.93 13.87
C THR A 178 9.39 -8.61 14.39
N GLY A 179 9.07 -7.49 13.73
CA GLY A 179 9.52 -6.15 14.14
C GLY A 179 9.02 -5.75 15.51
N VAL A 180 7.72 -5.87 15.73
CA VAL A 180 7.09 -5.52 17.02
C VAL A 180 7.59 -6.44 18.15
N SER A 181 7.69 -7.75 17.91
CA SER A 181 8.16 -8.70 18.92
C SER A 181 9.60 -8.39 19.36
N ARG A 182 10.49 -8.12 18.39
CA ARG A 182 11.87 -7.76 18.69
C ARG A 182 11.99 -6.41 19.41
N ALA A 183 11.16 -5.43 19.05
CA ALA A 183 11.12 -4.14 19.76
C ALA A 183 10.65 -4.31 21.21
N ILE A 184 9.65 -5.15 21.47
CA ILE A 184 9.20 -5.48 22.84
C ILE A 184 10.35 -6.10 23.65
N GLU A 185 11.03 -7.11 23.12
CA GLU A 185 12.18 -7.73 23.79
C GLU A 185 13.28 -6.71 24.13
N ALA A 186 13.56 -5.78 23.22
CA ALA A 186 14.55 -4.73 23.45
C ALA A 186 14.11 -3.74 24.56
N LEU A 187 12.83 -3.35 24.57
CA LEU A 187 12.25 -2.50 25.63
C LEU A 187 12.30 -3.19 27.00
N GLU A 188 11.97 -4.48 27.07
CA GLU A 188 12.09 -5.32 28.27
C GLU A 188 13.55 -5.43 28.73
N GLY A 189 14.50 -5.41 27.79
CA GLY A 189 15.95 -5.37 28.05
C GLY A 189 16.48 -3.99 28.47
N GLY A 190 15.60 -2.98 28.64
CA GLY A 190 15.97 -1.63 29.09
C GLY A 190 16.49 -0.71 27.98
N TYR A 191 16.18 -1.01 26.73
CA TYR A 191 16.54 -0.13 25.60
C TYR A 191 15.63 1.09 25.55
N SER A 192 16.14 2.18 24.98
CA SER A 192 15.31 3.34 24.67
C SER A 192 14.35 3.05 23.51
N GLU A 193 13.29 3.88 23.38
CA GLU A 193 12.34 3.80 22.25
C GLU A 193 13.07 3.70 20.90
N ALA A 194 14.02 4.61 20.63
CA ALA A 194 14.76 4.65 19.36
C ALA A 194 15.64 3.41 19.14
N ALA A 195 16.29 2.93 20.20
CA ALA A 195 17.12 1.72 20.14
C ALA A 195 16.25 0.47 19.87
N ALA A 196 15.11 0.36 20.55
CA ALA A 196 14.15 -0.73 20.35
C ALA A 196 13.58 -0.74 18.91
N CYS A 197 13.29 0.44 18.35
CA CYS A 197 12.87 0.57 16.94
C CYS A 197 13.96 0.07 15.99
N THR A 198 15.23 0.42 16.23
CA THR A 198 16.36 -0.05 15.42
C THR A 198 16.49 -1.57 15.44
N GLU A 199 16.35 -2.18 16.61
CA GLU A 199 16.39 -3.64 16.77
C GLU A 199 15.23 -4.32 16.00
N GLY A 200 14.02 -3.77 16.13
CA GLY A 200 12.84 -4.28 15.40
C GLY A 200 13.01 -4.18 13.89
N GLN A 201 13.43 -3.04 13.38
CA GLN A 201 13.70 -2.84 11.94
C GLN A 201 14.79 -3.79 11.44
N TYR A 202 15.85 -3.98 12.21
CA TYR A 202 16.90 -4.91 11.86
C TYR A 202 16.39 -6.35 11.75
N ALA A 203 15.57 -6.80 12.69
CA ALA A 203 14.96 -8.13 12.67
C ALA A 203 14.06 -8.34 11.46
N MET A 204 13.23 -7.33 11.10
CA MET A 204 12.41 -7.36 9.89
C MET A 204 13.26 -7.54 8.63
N ARG A 205 14.34 -6.77 8.49
CA ARG A 205 15.27 -6.85 7.35
C ARG A 205 15.97 -8.20 7.25
N GLN A 206 16.37 -8.77 8.38
CA GLN A 206 16.98 -10.10 8.40
C GLN A 206 15.99 -11.16 7.91
N LEU A 207 14.73 -11.12 8.38
CA LEU A 207 13.70 -12.05 7.92
C LEU A 207 13.39 -11.86 6.44
N TRP A 208 13.18 -10.61 5.99
CA TRP A 208 12.95 -10.32 4.59
C TRP A 208 14.08 -10.82 3.70
N HIS A 209 15.33 -10.51 4.04
CA HIS A 209 16.49 -10.94 3.28
C HIS A 209 16.61 -12.47 3.22
N LYS A 210 16.27 -13.17 4.29
CA LYS A 210 16.38 -14.62 4.36
C LYS A 210 15.28 -15.35 3.56
N GLU A 211 14.03 -14.85 3.63
CA GLU A 211 12.88 -15.61 3.16
C GLU A 211 12.10 -14.94 2.02
N TYR A 212 12.20 -13.61 1.85
CA TYR A 212 11.28 -12.84 1.00
C TYR A 212 11.96 -11.83 0.07
N GLN A 213 13.26 -11.94 -0.15
CA GLN A 213 14.03 -10.97 -0.96
C GLN A 213 13.55 -10.83 -2.42
N GLN A 214 12.75 -11.76 -2.93
CA GLN A 214 12.11 -11.68 -4.25
C GLN A 214 10.98 -10.65 -4.31
N TYR A 215 10.42 -10.27 -3.18
CA TYR A 215 9.37 -9.27 -3.09
C TYR A 215 9.96 -7.94 -2.64
N GLU A 216 9.59 -6.87 -3.31
CA GLU A 216 10.01 -5.54 -2.91
C GLU A 216 9.31 -5.07 -1.62
N VAL A 217 10.02 -4.27 -0.85
CA VAL A 217 9.53 -3.65 0.40
C VAL A 217 9.57 -2.12 0.30
N SER A 218 9.31 -1.60 -0.88
CA SER A 218 9.30 -0.16 -1.15
C SER A 218 7.91 0.44 -1.11
N GLY A 219 7.85 1.75 -0.87
CA GLY A 219 6.63 2.55 -0.96
C GLY A 219 6.28 2.95 -2.37
N PHE A 220 5.08 3.51 -2.53
CA PHE A 220 4.69 4.26 -3.71
C PHE A 220 4.93 5.75 -3.44
N SER A 221 5.73 6.42 -4.26
CA SER A 221 6.02 7.82 -4.02
C SER A 221 5.97 8.66 -5.29
N ASN A 222 5.63 9.93 -5.10
CA ASN A 222 5.59 10.95 -6.14
C ASN A 222 6.86 11.82 -6.16
N SER A 223 7.89 11.49 -5.39
CA SER A 223 9.11 12.29 -5.31
C SER A 223 10.35 11.40 -5.25
N GLU A 224 11.51 11.99 -5.57
CA GLU A 224 12.82 11.33 -5.46
C GLU A 224 13.22 11.03 -4.01
N THR A 225 12.53 11.63 -3.04
CA THR A 225 12.68 11.33 -1.61
C THR A 225 11.78 10.19 -1.15
N ALA A 226 11.28 9.40 -2.08
CA ALA A 226 10.42 8.27 -1.85
C ALA A 226 10.94 7.32 -0.78
N GLN A 227 10.02 6.75 -0.07
CA GLN A 227 10.28 5.68 0.86
C GLN A 227 10.74 4.42 0.09
N ILE A 228 12.07 4.30 -0.09
CA ILE A 228 12.69 3.13 -0.75
C ILE A 228 12.53 1.89 0.13
N ASP A 229 12.27 2.09 1.42
CA ASP A 229 12.13 1.04 2.40
C ASP A 229 10.96 1.30 3.34
N THR A 230 10.06 0.34 3.40
CA THR A 230 8.85 0.38 4.22
C THR A 230 8.90 -0.54 5.43
N LEU A 231 10.05 -1.14 5.74
CA LEU A 231 10.23 -1.91 6.97
C LEU A 231 10.48 -0.94 8.13
N CYS A 232 9.41 -0.52 8.79
CA CYS A 232 9.44 0.54 9.78
C CYS A 232 8.97 0.04 11.15
N VAL A 233 9.66 0.47 12.20
CA VAL A 233 9.23 0.33 13.60
C VAL A 233 9.38 1.68 14.26
N TRP A 234 8.36 2.11 15.00
CA TRP A 234 8.41 3.28 15.86
C TRP A 234 7.81 2.98 17.22
N CYS A 235 8.05 3.83 18.19
CA CYS A 235 7.61 3.60 19.55
C CYS A 235 7.36 4.93 20.25
N MET A 236 6.30 4.98 21.02
CA MET A 236 5.96 6.11 21.89
C MET A 236 5.60 5.62 23.28
N SER A 237 5.78 6.49 24.27
CA SER A 237 5.49 6.16 25.67
C SER A 237 4.71 7.27 26.35
N ASN A 238 3.84 6.87 27.29
CA ASN A 238 3.08 7.73 28.20
C ASN A 238 2.27 8.84 27.49
N GLU A 239 2.46 10.11 27.90
CA GLU A 239 1.70 11.26 27.40
C GLU A 239 1.83 11.45 25.89
N ARG A 240 2.94 10.99 25.29
CA ARG A 240 3.15 11.07 23.83
C ARG A 240 2.21 10.16 23.04
N LEU A 241 1.65 9.13 23.67
CA LEU A 241 0.60 8.30 23.04
C LEU A 241 -0.64 9.13 22.67
N ASN A 242 -0.88 10.28 23.35
CA ASN A 242 -1.97 11.18 23.02
C ASN A 242 -1.76 11.97 21.72
N TYR A 243 -0.54 11.96 21.15
CA TYR A 243 -0.26 12.66 19.89
C TYR A 243 -0.72 11.85 18.67
N GLY A 244 -1.03 10.57 18.86
CA GLY A 244 -1.41 9.66 17.77
C GLY A 244 -0.22 9.19 16.93
N CYS A 245 0.71 10.08 16.59
CA CYS A 245 1.94 9.73 15.86
C CYS A 245 3.06 10.72 16.21
N ASP A 246 4.25 10.19 16.52
CA ASP A 246 5.47 10.95 16.77
C ASP A 246 6.71 10.05 16.58
N CYS A 247 7.89 10.66 16.46
CA CYS A 247 9.14 9.92 16.33
C CYS A 247 9.57 9.29 17.66
N ALA A 248 10.18 8.12 17.60
CA ALA A 248 10.82 7.48 18.74
C ALA A 248 11.98 8.33 19.26
N THR A 249 12.17 8.33 20.59
CA THR A 249 13.18 9.15 21.27
C THR A 249 14.22 8.31 22.03
N GLY A 250 15.18 8.98 22.66
CA GLY A 250 16.09 8.36 23.61
C GLY A 250 15.47 8.01 24.98
N TYR A 251 14.15 8.16 25.14
CA TYR A 251 13.48 7.81 26.38
C TYR A 251 13.55 6.30 26.64
N VAL A 252 13.93 5.92 27.84
CA VAL A 252 13.91 4.53 28.33
C VAL A 252 12.68 4.36 29.20
N PRO A 253 11.70 3.55 28.80
CA PRO A 253 10.46 3.35 29.58
C PRO A 253 10.78 2.80 30.99
N GLN A 254 10.09 3.37 31.99
CA GLN A 254 10.30 3.06 33.41
C GLN A 254 9.14 2.22 33.98
N PRO A 255 9.34 1.52 35.11
CA PRO A 255 8.24 0.80 35.78
C PRO A 255 7.04 1.72 36.06
N GLY A 256 5.87 1.31 35.63
CA GLY A 256 4.63 2.10 35.70
C GLY A 256 4.26 2.76 34.38
N ASP A 257 5.14 2.79 33.39
CA ASP A 257 4.88 3.35 32.08
C ASP A 257 4.00 2.43 31.21
N LEU A 258 3.34 3.09 30.26
CA LEU A 258 2.76 2.44 29.10
C LEU A 258 3.60 2.84 27.87
N THR A 259 4.01 1.86 27.09
CA THR A 259 4.75 2.07 25.85
C THR A 259 4.07 1.30 24.72
N MET A 260 4.15 1.80 23.51
CA MET A 260 3.52 1.19 22.33
C MET A 260 4.50 1.11 21.17
N PRO A 261 5.22 0.00 21.02
CA PRO A 261 5.94 -0.30 19.80
C PRO A 261 4.93 -0.62 18.69
N MET A 262 5.16 -0.02 17.54
CA MET A 262 4.35 -0.11 16.33
C MET A 262 5.24 -0.52 15.18
N SER A 263 4.77 -1.40 14.33
CA SER A 263 5.53 -1.87 13.16
C SER A 263 4.66 -1.85 11.92
N TRP A 264 5.25 -1.43 10.83
CA TRP A 264 4.60 -1.29 9.55
C TRP A 264 5.50 -1.85 8.44
N ALA A 265 4.91 -2.62 7.54
CA ALA A 265 5.57 -3.10 6.33
C ALA A 265 4.64 -3.00 5.12
N ARG A 266 5.24 -2.76 3.97
CA ARG A 266 4.59 -2.93 2.66
C ARG A 266 5.40 -3.92 1.86
N VAL A 267 4.82 -5.06 1.53
CA VAL A 267 5.42 -6.08 0.67
C VAL A 267 4.65 -6.13 -0.63
N ALA A 268 5.33 -5.97 -1.75
CA ALA A 268 4.73 -5.98 -3.09
C ALA A 268 3.41 -5.16 -3.14
N GLY A 269 3.44 -3.93 -2.58
CA GLY A 269 2.31 -3.01 -2.58
C GLY A 269 1.28 -3.21 -1.46
N TYR A 270 1.35 -4.24 -0.62
CA TYR A 270 0.34 -4.57 0.40
C TYR A 270 0.82 -4.24 1.80
N ASN A 271 0.11 -3.31 2.46
CA ASN A 271 0.43 -2.84 3.80
C ASN A 271 -0.17 -3.72 4.87
N VAL A 272 0.61 -3.95 5.93
CA VAL A 272 0.13 -4.43 7.23
C VAL A 272 0.79 -3.65 8.33
N GLU A 273 0.06 -3.42 9.40
CA GLU A 273 0.50 -2.74 10.60
C GLU A 273 0.20 -3.61 11.83
N ASN A 274 1.06 -3.54 12.83
CA ASN A 274 0.87 -4.19 14.10
C ASN A 274 1.34 -3.27 15.23
N GLU A 275 0.44 -3.01 16.19
CA GLU A 275 0.69 -2.20 17.36
C GLU A 275 0.43 -3.00 18.63
N ARG A 276 1.26 -2.82 19.64
CA ARG A 276 1.08 -3.49 20.93
C ARG A 276 1.30 -2.52 22.08
N SER A 277 0.28 -2.39 22.92
CA SER A 277 0.41 -1.71 24.21
C SER A 277 1.18 -2.60 25.18
N VAL A 278 2.29 -2.11 25.68
CA VAL A 278 3.17 -2.81 26.64
C VAL A 278 3.17 -2.03 27.95
N MET A 279 2.86 -2.72 29.04
CA MET A 279 2.98 -2.17 30.39
C MET A 279 4.34 -2.53 30.95
N VAL A 280 5.11 -1.50 31.35
CA VAL A 280 6.43 -1.69 31.92
C VAL A 280 6.34 -1.91 33.43
N GLY A 281 6.70 -3.09 33.89
CA GLY A 281 6.60 -3.46 35.31
C GLY A 281 5.16 -3.41 35.84
N GLN A 282 4.99 -2.89 37.06
CA GLN A 282 3.67 -2.72 37.67
C GLN A 282 3.07 -1.37 37.29
N VAL A 283 1.91 -1.38 36.67
CA VAL A 283 1.10 -0.19 36.37
C VAL A 283 0.00 0.00 37.41
N ASN A 284 -0.55 1.19 37.50
CA ASN A 284 -1.66 1.48 38.39
C ASN A 284 -2.95 0.72 37.97
N GLU A 285 -3.89 0.55 38.91
CA GLU A 285 -5.13 -0.21 38.68
C GLU A 285 -5.97 0.35 37.53
N THR A 286 -6.02 1.67 37.36
CA THR A 286 -6.80 2.29 36.28
C THR A 286 -6.25 1.89 34.91
N ARG A 287 -4.92 1.96 34.72
CA ARG A 287 -4.27 1.50 33.48
C ARG A 287 -4.50 0.01 33.21
N ARG A 288 -4.42 -0.81 34.25
CA ARG A 288 -4.69 -2.26 34.15
C ARG A 288 -6.12 -2.51 33.71
N ARG A 289 -7.10 -1.88 34.36
CA ARG A 289 -8.51 -2.03 34.00
C ARG A 289 -8.82 -1.56 32.57
N ALA A 290 -8.23 -0.44 32.15
CA ALA A 290 -8.38 0.04 30.76
C ALA A 290 -7.81 -0.95 29.75
N TYR A 291 -6.63 -1.48 30.02
CA TYR A 291 -6.00 -2.51 29.16
C TYR A 291 -6.84 -3.79 29.08
N ASP A 292 -7.34 -4.29 30.20
CA ASP A 292 -8.20 -5.48 30.25
C ASP A 292 -9.51 -5.24 29.49
N ALA A 293 -10.09 -4.03 29.57
CA ALA A 293 -11.26 -3.65 28.80
C ALA A 293 -10.96 -3.64 27.29
N MET A 294 -9.81 -3.10 26.87
CA MET A 294 -9.36 -3.11 25.48
C MET A 294 -9.19 -4.54 24.94
N LEU A 295 -8.62 -5.45 25.72
CA LEU A 295 -8.49 -6.86 25.32
C LEU A 295 -9.86 -7.52 25.14
N ARG A 296 -10.82 -7.29 26.04
CA ARG A 296 -12.19 -7.80 25.90
C ARG A 296 -12.88 -7.19 24.69
N ALA A 297 -12.79 -5.86 24.51
CA ALA A 297 -13.34 -5.17 23.35
C ALA A 297 -12.83 -5.77 22.03
N ARG A 298 -11.52 -5.99 21.92
CA ARG A 298 -10.90 -6.65 20.75
C ARG A 298 -11.48 -8.06 20.55
N GLN A 299 -11.65 -8.85 21.62
CA GLN A 299 -12.21 -10.20 21.52
C GLN A 299 -13.65 -10.16 21.03
N GLN A 300 -14.47 -9.22 21.53
CA GLN A 300 -15.86 -9.03 21.06
C GLN A 300 -15.94 -8.76 19.56
N VAL A 301 -15.00 -8.02 19.01
CA VAL A 301 -14.91 -7.77 17.56
C VAL A 301 -14.54 -9.05 16.81
N PHE A 302 -13.51 -9.77 17.24
CA PHE A 302 -13.08 -11.01 16.58
C PHE A 302 -14.16 -12.07 16.57
N ASP A 303 -14.90 -12.24 17.66
CA ASP A 303 -15.98 -13.24 17.77
C ASP A 303 -17.15 -12.95 16.79
N ARG A 304 -17.30 -11.69 16.36
CA ARG A 304 -18.36 -11.24 15.47
C ARG A 304 -17.91 -10.98 14.04
N LEU A 305 -16.60 -10.89 13.80
CA LEU A 305 -16.03 -10.56 12.49
C LEU A 305 -16.19 -11.75 11.53
N ARG A 306 -17.19 -11.66 10.66
CA ARG A 306 -17.51 -12.68 9.65
C ARG A 306 -18.12 -12.02 8.41
N PRO A 307 -18.16 -12.67 7.26
CA PRO A 307 -18.87 -12.16 6.09
C PRO A 307 -20.32 -11.79 6.42
N GLY A 308 -20.73 -10.58 6.08
CA GLY A 308 -22.04 -10.02 6.40
C GLY A 308 -22.15 -9.32 7.75
N ALA A 309 -21.07 -9.24 8.54
CA ALA A 309 -21.08 -8.44 9.77
C ALA A 309 -21.21 -6.96 9.44
N ILE A 310 -22.03 -6.25 10.22
CA ILE A 310 -22.19 -4.79 10.12
C ILE A 310 -21.13 -4.14 10.99
N PHE A 311 -20.33 -3.23 10.46
CA PHE A 311 -19.24 -2.57 11.19
C PHE A 311 -19.74 -1.78 12.41
N GLU A 312 -20.91 -1.14 12.30
CA GLU A 312 -21.54 -0.44 13.41
C GLU A 312 -21.78 -1.37 14.62
N ASP A 313 -22.26 -2.59 14.38
CA ASP A 313 -22.48 -3.58 15.45
C ASP A 313 -21.15 -4.01 16.09
N LEU A 314 -20.06 -4.11 15.31
CA LEU A 314 -18.71 -4.40 15.81
C LEU A 314 -18.21 -3.25 16.70
N TYR A 315 -18.41 -2.01 16.25
CA TYR A 315 -18.05 -0.82 17.00
C TYR A 315 -18.78 -0.76 18.36
N PHE A 316 -20.10 -0.89 18.36
CA PHE A 316 -20.88 -0.84 19.61
C PHE A 316 -20.56 -2.02 20.54
N ALA A 317 -20.25 -3.19 20.01
CA ALA A 317 -19.82 -4.33 20.84
C ALA A 317 -18.48 -4.04 21.56
N ALA A 318 -17.54 -3.37 20.87
CA ALA A 318 -16.28 -2.92 21.48
C ALA A 318 -16.51 -1.81 22.52
N MET A 319 -17.32 -0.80 22.17
CA MET A 319 -17.61 0.36 23.04
C MET A 319 -18.24 -0.07 24.36
N LYS A 320 -19.14 -1.03 24.31
CA LYS A 320 -19.80 -1.56 25.52
C LYS A 320 -18.82 -2.09 26.56
N GLU A 321 -17.73 -2.73 26.16
CA GLU A 321 -16.72 -3.23 27.10
C GLU A 321 -16.00 -2.10 27.83
N PHE A 322 -15.78 -0.96 27.16
CA PHE A 322 -15.21 0.23 27.79
C PHE A 322 -16.22 0.91 28.72
N GLU A 323 -17.48 1.03 28.31
CA GLU A 323 -18.55 1.57 29.16
C GLU A 323 -18.72 0.74 30.44
N ASP A 324 -18.82 -0.57 30.32
CA ASP A 324 -18.96 -1.51 31.45
C ASP A 324 -17.74 -1.46 32.39
N ALA A 325 -16.56 -1.10 31.89
CA ALA A 325 -15.36 -0.87 32.68
C ALA A 325 -15.25 0.54 33.27
N GLY A 326 -16.21 1.44 33.00
CA GLY A 326 -16.26 2.81 33.51
C GLY A 326 -15.42 3.81 32.70
N PHE A 327 -15.11 3.50 31.43
CA PHE A 327 -14.33 4.36 30.53
C PHE A 327 -15.17 4.98 29.39
N GLY A 328 -16.48 4.82 29.38
CA GLY A 328 -17.34 5.32 28.30
C GLY A 328 -17.29 6.83 28.07
N SER A 329 -16.99 7.63 29.09
CA SER A 329 -16.93 9.09 28.98
C SER A 329 -15.66 9.66 28.34
N ILE A 330 -14.64 8.80 28.07
CA ILE A 330 -13.36 9.22 27.48
C ILE A 330 -13.20 8.74 26.03
N LEU A 331 -14.21 8.09 25.50
CA LEU A 331 -14.24 7.62 24.12
C LEU A 331 -14.82 8.71 23.21
N PRO A 332 -14.32 8.82 21.94
CA PRO A 332 -14.79 9.85 21.00
C PRO A 332 -16.26 9.67 20.58
#